data_ea5eaaf2b8abaeb5c23dd6db9fd7b235
#
_entry.id   ea5eaaf2b8abaeb5c23dd6db9fd7b235
#
_cell.length_a   1.000
_cell.length_b   1.000
_cell.length_c   1.000
_cell.angle_alpha   90.00
_cell.angle_beta   90.00
_cell.angle_gamma   90.00
#
_symmetry.space_group_name_H-M   'P 1'
#
loop_
_entity.id
_entity.type
_entity.pdbx_description
1 polymer ?
#
loop_
_entity_poly.entity_id
_entity_poly.type
_entity_poly.pdbx_seq_one_letter_code
_entity_poly.pdbx_strand_id
1 'polypeptide(L)'
;MTTVRILGSRAREQMPGTSITLLAPGFRGALTQQSAGVVSGSDHDLPFVGAAAGAEVMLASQLTLNLEARTVPGGLGLRSRSAMVAHPRVIVPRRSGVAYAMLQTDETGASSFVLPASSDDTEAAFPLTIAMQGSTRRVLRVLMWPVQPVLASGALAVAGRWERLRRPNQLAQYSGNSQWLSPDWRALRDGPVLLLLHDTFATTQAAFADWIGDPSFVPVHQAYGGRCLAFTHPTLAAGIDDNLNWLVTHLAQLPGPIDIVAHGRGGLLARSLAADGRLPLRRVCLVGTPNKGTALAQHSSLIRFLDGHVGMLARVSANVAQATLEGALCMLRFVALEVASALPGIEALQPQSATRRESGALVTGAQEWFTVSADFNRTDGHPNGAYDDFASASNDLVVPSAGCHDVDADISDSLKLVGSEVHHHSYFANQQVRERLARWFEL
;
A
#
# COMPACT_ATOMS: atom_id res chain seq x y z
N MET A 1 16.42 4.50 33.72
CA MET A 1 16.29 5.35 32.52
C MET A 1 17.61 6.06 32.29
N THR A 2 18.16 5.94 31.10
CA THR A 2 19.43 6.60 30.73
C THR A 2 19.13 7.66 29.69
N THR A 3 19.64 8.89 29.88
CA THR A 3 19.39 9.99 28.95
C THR A 3 20.72 10.48 28.39
N VAL A 4 20.73 10.66 27.05
CA VAL A 4 21.85 11.25 26.31
C VAL A 4 21.42 12.57 25.72
N ARG A 5 22.29 13.57 25.85
CA ARG A 5 22.08 14.88 25.22
C ARG A 5 22.57 14.86 23.79
N ILE A 6 21.72 15.25 22.86
CA ILE A 6 22.01 15.32 21.42
C ILE A 6 22.56 16.72 21.12
N LEU A 7 23.76 16.78 20.57
CA LEU A 7 24.46 18.03 20.30
C LEU A 7 24.32 18.53 18.84
N GLY A 8 23.73 17.72 17.97
CA GLY A 8 23.53 18.05 16.55
C GLY A 8 24.81 17.97 15.72
N SER A 9 25.77 17.19 16.19
CA SER A 9 27.01 16.92 15.46
C SER A 9 26.79 16.00 14.27
N ARG A 10 27.79 15.93 13.37
CA ARG A 10 27.82 14.92 12.31
C ARG A 10 28.37 13.57 12.77
N ALA A 11 28.76 13.48 14.03
CA ALA A 11 29.22 12.24 14.64
C ALA A 11 28.03 11.41 15.15
N ARG A 12 28.21 10.10 15.24
CA ARG A 12 27.27 9.20 15.87
C ARG A 12 27.30 9.37 17.38
N GLU A 13 26.17 9.54 17.99
CA GLU A 13 26.03 9.65 19.45
C GLU A 13 25.52 8.31 19.99
N GLN A 14 26.36 7.61 20.75
CA GLN A 14 26.03 6.29 21.29
C GLN A 14 25.18 6.38 22.55
N MET A 15 24.14 5.55 22.65
CA MET A 15 23.36 5.37 23.85
C MET A 15 24.16 4.56 24.89
N PRO A 16 24.44 5.12 26.11
CA PRO A 16 25.16 4.40 27.13
C PRO A 16 24.51 3.09 27.53
N GLY A 17 25.31 2.03 27.60
CA GLY A 17 24.85 0.69 27.96
C GLY A 17 24.12 -0.05 26.81
N THR A 18 24.15 0.49 25.61
CA THR A 18 23.60 -0.18 24.43
C THR A 18 24.52 -0.07 23.24
N SER A 19 24.23 -0.85 22.20
CA SER A 19 24.88 -0.74 20.90
C SER A 19 24.14 0.20 19.92
N ILE A 20 23.09 0.87 20.37
CA ILE A 20 22.28 1.78 19.55
C ILE A 20 22.98 3.13 19.46
N THR A 21 23.05 3.68 18.24
CA THR A 21 23.58 5.01 17.98
C THR A 21 22.56 5.89 17.28
N LEU A 22 22.62 7.20 17.55
CA LEU A 22 21.84 8.21 16.87
C LEU A 22 22.77 9.10 16.02
N LEU A 23 22.35 9.38 14.80
CA LEU A 23 22.96 10.39 13.95
C LEU A 23 21.90 11.46 13.67
N ALA A 24 22.06 12.65 14.25
CA ALA A 24 21.07 13.73 14.13
C ALA A 24 21.71 15.09 13.81
N PRO A 25 22.39 15.23 12.65
CA PRO A 25 23.06 16.48 12.29
C PRO A 25 22.08 17.64 12.17
N GLY A 26 22.39 18.75 12.86
CA GLY A 26 21.56 19.95 12.84
C GLY A 26 20.37 19.93 13.80
N PHE A 27 20.22 18.89 14.64
CA PHE A 27 19.19 18.80 15.67
C PHE A 27 19.82 18.77 17.07
N ARG A 28 19.19 19.42 18.03
CA ARG A 28 19.56 19.34 19.45
C ARG A 28 18.42 18.74 20.23
N GLY A 29 18.73 18.11 21.37
CA GLY A 29 17.70 17.54 22.21
C GLY A 29 18.18 16.46 23.14
N ALA A 30 17.32 15.51 23.42
CA ALA A 30 17.62 14.40 24.31
C ALA A 30 17.01 13.09 23.78
N LEU A 31 17.73 12.00 23.97
CA LEU A 31 17.28 10.65 23.75
C LEU A 31 17.30 9.91 25.09
N THR A 32 16.15 9.44 25.52
CA THR A 32 15.99 8.71 26.80
C THR A 32 15.64 7.26 26.48
N GLN A 33 16.38 6.34 27.05
CA GLN A 33 16.12 4.92 26.97
C GLN A 33 15.31 4.43 28.17
N GLN A 34 14.31 3.63 27.91
CA GLN A 34 13.63 2.78 28.87
C GLN A 34 14.16 1.35 28.76
N SER A 35 14.23 0.62 29.86
CA SER A 35 14.72 -0.77 29.87
C SER A 35 13.91 -1.63 28.91
N ALA A 36 14.61 -2.51 28.21
CA ALA A 36 13.97 -3.54 27.39
C ALA A 36 13.11 -4.45 28.30
N GLY A 37 11.92 -4.78 27.84
CA GLY A 37 11.00 -5.71 28.50
C GLY A 37 10.28 -6.56 27.45
N VAL A 38 9.71 -7.66 27.90
CA VAL A 38 8.78 -8.44 27.06
C VAL A 38 7.59 -7.53 26.74
N VAL A 39 7.25 -7.43 25.46
CA VAL A 39 6.09 -6.65 25.01
C VAL A 39 4.84 -7.30 25.59
N SER A 40 4.21 -6.64 26.57
CA SER A 40 2.91 -7.09 27.07
C SER A 40 1.84 -6.75 26.03
N GLY A 41 0.90 -7.68 25.81
CA GLY A 41 -0.09 -7.67 24.73
C GLY A 41 -1.15 -6.56 24.72
N SER A 42 -0.88 -5.40 25.30
CA SER A 42 -1.78 -4.24 25.32
C SER A 42 -1.53 -3.21 24.20
N ASP A 43 -0.44 -3.34 23.45
CA ASP A 43 -0.16 -2.49 22.29
C ASP A 43 -0.80 -3.14 21.05
N HIS A 44 -1.86 -2.55 20.52
CA HIS A 44 -2.68 -3.09 19.42
C HIS A 44 -1.90 -3.41 18.13
N ASP A 45 -0.71 -2.87 17.94
CA ASP A 45 0.11 -3.05 16.74
C ASP A 45 1.16 -4.16 16.85
N LEU A 46 1.59 -4.50 18.08
CA LEU A 46 2.66 -5.47 18.33
C LEU A 46 2.25 -6.95 18.17
N PRO A 47 1.03 -7.38 18.54
CA PRO A 47 0.55 -8.73 18.24
C PRO A 47 0.54 -9.06 16.75
N PHE A 48 0.40 -8.04 15.90
CA PHE A 48 0.44 -8.17 14.46
C PHE A 48 1.83 -8.61 13.96
N VAL A 49 2.90 -7.98 14.45
CA VAL A 49 4.27 -8.32 14.05
C VAL A 49 4.62 -9.74 14.52
N GLY A 50 4.24 -10.11 15.74
CA GLY A 50 4.44 -11.47 16.27
C GLY A 50 3.67 -12.54 15.53
N ALA A 51 2.40 -12.27 15.20
CA ALA A 51 1.56 -13.19 14.44
C ALA A 51 2.05 -13.36 12.99
N ALA A 52 2.57 -12.29 12.40
CA ALA A 52 3.17 -12.31 11.07
C ALA A 52 4.50 -13.05 11.03
N ALA A 53 5.31 -12.93 12.10
CA ALA A 53 6.61 -13.59 12.18
C ALA A 53 6.51 -15.10 12.43
N GLY A 54 5.37 -15.59 12.91
CA GLY A 54 5.32 -16.94 13.47
C GLY A 54 6.34 -17.17 14.58
N ALA A 55 6.93 -16.08 15.11
CA ALA A 55 7.98 -16.05 16.09
C ALA A 55 7.68 -15.00 17.15
N GLU A 56 8.25 -15.16 18.32
CA GLU A 56 8.14 -14.14 19.38
C GLU A 56 8.90 -12.89 18.99
N VAL A 57 8.19 -11.76 18.91
CA VAL A 57 8.79 -10.45 18.66
C VAL A 57 9.32 -9.91 19.97
N MET A 58 10.60 -9.61 19.98
CA MET A 58 11.27 -9.02 21.13
C MET A 58 11.40 -7.51 20.96
N LEU A 59 11.12 -6.76 22.02
CA LEU A 59 11.44 -5.35 22.10
C LEU A 59 12.94 -5.21 22.38
N ALA A 60 13.72 -4.86 21.36
CA ALA A 60 15.15 -4.64 21.51
C ALA A 60 15.44 -3.40 22.36
N SER A 61 14.67 -2.32 22.17
CA SER A 61 14.79 -1.08 22.94
C SER A 61 13.56 -0.19 22.74
N GLN A 62 13.19 0.54 23.79
CA GLN A 62 12.26 1.66 23.69
C GLN A 62 12.99 2.96 24.03
N LEU A 63 12.89 3.91 23.09
CA LEU A 63 13.58 5.20 23.15
C LEU A 63 12.55 6.32 23.10
N THR A 64 12.69 7.33 23.95
CA THR A 64 11.94 8.59 23.81
C THR A 64 12.88 9.64 23.26
N LEU A 65 12.56 10.16 22.10
CA LEU A 65 13.33 11.16 21.36
C LEU A 65 12.62 12.51 21.47
N ASN A 66 13.35 13.51 21.97
CA ASN A 66 12.91 14.91 21.94
C ASN A 66 13.95 15.68 21.15
N LEU A 67 13.59 16.22 20.00
CA LEU A 67 14.47 16.97 19.12
C LEU A 67 13.89 18.34 18.79
N GLU A 68 14.78 19.32 18.69
CA GLU A 68 14.53 20.65 18.20
C GLU A 68 15.47 20.93 17.03
N ALA A 69 14.93 21.46 15.94
CA ALA A 69 15.75 21.93 14.82
C ALA A 69 16.61 23.09 15.29
N ARG A 70 17.90 23.07 14.99
CA ARG A 70 18.81 24.18 15.29
C ARG A 70 18.49 25.35 14.38
N THR A 71 17.87 26.40 14.89
CA THR A 71 17.82 27.70 14.22
C THR A 71 19.24 28.20 14.03
N VAL A 72 19.71 28.30 12.80
CA VAL A 72 20.94 29.03 12.49
C VAL A 72 20.61 30.51 12.62
N PRO A 73 21.22 31.27 13.57
CA PRO A 73 21.01 32.71 13.64
C PRO A 73 21.48 33.36 12.34
N GLY A 74 20.66 34.25 11.80
CA GLY A 74 20.75 34.88 10.49
C GLY A 74 22.14 35.25 10.01
N GLY A 75 22.37 34.96 8.76
CA GLY A 75 23.54 35.36 8.00
C GLY A 75 23.31 35.13 6.52
N LEU A 76 22.97 36.22 5.83
CA LEU A 76 23.21 36.51 4.41
C LEU A 76 23.15 35.34 3.42
N GLY A 77 22.18 35.46 2.52
CA GLY A 77 21.93 34.58 1.40
C GLY A 77 23.15 34.26 0.54
N LEU A 78 23.61 33.08 0.69
CA LEU A 78 24.37 32.40 -0.34
C LEU A 78 23.57 31.13 -0.66
N ARG A 79 23.05 31.07 -1.88
CA ARG A 79 22.47 29.88 -2.50
C ARG A 79 23.57 28.81 -2.50
N SER A 80 23.63 28.03 -1.43
CA SER A 80 24.48 26.86 -1.38
C SER A 80 23.77 25.75 -2.13
N ARG A 81 24.29 25.44 -3.29
CA ARG A 81 24.01 24.23 -4.05
C ARG A 81 24.17 23.03 -3.11
N SER A 82 23.12 22.21 -3.03
CA SER A 82 23.18 20.80 -2.69
C SER A 82 23.96 20.42 -1.41
N ALA A 83 23.55 20.95 -0.24
CA ALA A 83 23.84 20.24 0.99
C ALA A 83 22.80 19.11 1.09
N MET A 84 23.22 17.87 0.87
CA MET A 84 22.46 16.70 1.28
C MET A 84 22.10 16.90 2.76
N VAL A 85 20.85 17.20 3.04
CA VAL A 85 20.33 17.23 4.42
C VAL A 85 20.40 15.79 4.90
N ALA A 86 21.41 15.49 5.70
CA ALA A 86 21.53 14.17 6.30
C ALA A 86 20.34 14.01 7.28
N HIS A 87 19.37 13.21 6.86
CA HIS A 87 18.21 12.91 7.70
C HIS A 87 18.68 12.25 9.01
N PRO A 88 18.11 12.65 10.15
CA PRO A 88 18.36 11.96 11.42
C PRO A 88 18.02 10.48 11.30
N ARG A 89 18.84 9.63 11.90
CA ARG A 89 18.61 8.18 11.88
C ARG A 89 19.04 7.51 13.17
N VAL A 90 18.28 6.51 13.57
CA VAL A 90 18.68 5.55 14.60
C VAL A 90 19.40 4.40 13.94
N ILE A 91 20.54 4.00 14.47
CA ILE A 91 21.36 2.93 13.91
C ILE A 91 21.49 1.84 14.97
N VAL A 92 21.18 0.62 14.57
CA VAL A 92 21.21 -0.58 15.41
C VAL A 92 22.13 -1.61 14.75
N PRO A 93 23.10 -2.17 15.47
CA PRO A 93 23.91 -3.27 14.91
C PRO A 93 23.03 -4.47 14.54
N ARG A 94 23.25 -5.02 13.37
CA ARG A 94 22.56 -6.23 12.93
C ARG A 94 23.19 -7.48 13.56
N ARG A 95 22.32 -8.42 13.89
CA ARG A 95 22.70 -9.80 14.23
C ARG A 95 22.29 -10.69 13.06
N SER A 96 23.17 -11.60 12.68
CA SER A 96 22.86 -12.60 11.64
C SER A 96 21.59 -13.38 12.03
N GLY A 97 20.71 -13.61 11.07
CA GLY A 97 19.45 -14.33 11.31
C GLY A 97 18.41 -13.55 12.12
N VAL A 98 18.55 -12.23 12.28
CA VAL A 98 17.58 -11.36 12.98
C VAL A 98 17.10 -10.24 12.07
N ALA A 99 15.80 -10.10 11.93
CA ALA A 99 15.16 -8.96 11.29
C ALA A 99 14.85 -7.86 12.31
N TYR A 100 14.79 -6.63 11.82
CA TYR A 100 14.54 -5.44 12.62
C TYR A 100 13.50 -4.53 11.98
N ALA A 101 12.62 -3.94 12.79
CA ALA A 101 11.78 -2.81 12.42
C ALA A 101 11.75 -1.80 13.57
N MET A 102 11.38 -0.56 13.28
CA MET A 102 11.15 0.46 14.30
C MET A 102 9.72 0.94 14.22
N LEU A 103 8.98 0.87 15.33
CA LEU A 103 7.69 1.52 15.48
C LEU A 103 7.92 2.92 16.05
N GLN A 104 7.52 3.92 15.31
CA GLN A 104 7.59 5.32 15.71
C GLN A 104 6.19 5.82 16.07
N THR A 105 6.01 6.33 17.28
CA THR A 105 4.74 6.93 17.74
C THR A 105 4.97 8.42 17.97
N ASP A 106 4.09 9.26 17.42
CA ASP A 106 4.16 10.71 17.58
C ASP A 106 3.41 11.23 18.82
N GLU A 107 3.39 12.56 18.97
CA GLU A 107 2.75 13.24 20.11
C GLU A 107 1.23 13.07 20.13
N THR A 108 0.63 12.80 18.98
CA THR A 108 -0.82 12.55 18.85
C THR A 108 -1.19 11.11 19.14
N GLY A 109 -0.20 10.22 19.33
CA GLY A 109 -0.39 8.78 19.49
C GLY A 109 -0.44 8.02 18.16
N ALA A 110 -0.29 8.70 17.02
CA ALA A 110 -0.23 8.04 15.73
C ALA A 110 1.08 7.26 15.60
N SER A 111 0.98 6.01 15.20
CA SER A 111 2.11 5.10 15.08
C SER A 111 2.36 4.72 13.62
N SER A 112 3.63 4.69 13.22
CA SER A 112 4.08 4.23 11.91
C SER A 112 5.28 3.30 12.04
N PHE A 113 5.37 2.32 11.13
CA PHE A 113 6.55 1.47 11.02
C PHE A 113 7.61 2.14 10.17
N VAL A 114 8.86 2.07 10.64
CA VAL A 114 10.03 2.54 9.90
C VAL A 114 10.94 1.34 9.65
N LEU A 115 11.27 1.11 8.39
CA LEU A 115 12.17 0.04 7.97
C LEU A 115 13.60 0.60 7.87
N PRO A 116 14.62 -0.24 8.05
CA PRO A 116 16.00 0.22 7.90
C PRO A 116 16.29 0.60 6.44
N ALA A 117 16.93 1.76 6.26
CA ALA A 117 17.18 2.37 4.94
C ALA A 117 18.44 1.84 4.23
N SER A 118 19.18 0.90 4.79
CA SER A 118 20.40 0.41 4.15
C SER A 118 20.49 -1.10 4.10
N SER A 119 21.09 -1.58 3.04
CA SER A 119 21.47 -2.98 2.80
C SER A 119 22.82 -3.36 3.42
N ASP A 120 23.34 -2.58 4.36
CA ASP A 120 24.55 -2.94 5.08
C ASP A 120 24.23 -4.10 6.02
N ASP A 121 24.95 -5.22 5.85
CA ASP A 121 24.75 -6.44 6.64
C ASP A 121 25.15 -6.27 8.11
N THR A 122 25.84 -5.19 8.45
CA THR A 122 26.34 -4.94 9.78
C THR A 122 25.44 -4.02 10.62
N GLU A 123 24.66 -3.14 9.96
CA GLU A 123 23.86 -2.13 10.66
C GLU A 123 22.44 -1.99 10.03
N ALA A 124 21.47 -1.75 10.88
CA ALA A 124 20.11 -1.34 10.51
C ALA A 124 19.94 0.15 10.82
N ALA A 125 19.88 1.00 9.79
CA ALA A 125 19.73 2.43 9.91
C ALA A 125 18.27 2.85 9.64
N PHE A 126 17.58 3.36 10.66
CA PHE A 126 16.16 3.78 10.58
C PHE A 126 16.07 5.29 10.40
N PRO A 127 15.59 5.79 9.24
CA PRO A 127 15.38 7.21 9.03
C PRO A 127 14.29 7.75 9.96
N LEU A 128 14.51 8.94 10.51
CA LEU A 128 13.54 9.64 11.34
C LEU A 128 12.91 10.79 10.55
N THR A 129 11.57 10.82 10.53
CA THR A 129 10.84 11.98 10.01
C THR A 129 10.69 13.01 11.14
N ILE A 130 11.37 14.14 11.04
CA ILE A 130 11.35 15.19 12.05
C ILE A 130 10.89 16.49 11.39
N ALA A 131 10.01 17.23 12.08
CA ALA A 131 9.58 18.54 11.61
C ALA A 131 10.78 19.52 11.63
N MET A 132 10.93 20.29 10.56
CA MET A 132 12.00 21.29 10.42
C MET A 132 11.80 22.52 11.30
N GLN A 133 10.63 22.66 11.93
CA GLN A 133 10.30 23.78 12.84
C GLN A 133 9.63 23.23 14.09
N GLY A 134 10.00 23.80 15.25
CA GLY A 134 9.45 23.40 16.55
C GLY A 134 10.14 22.21 17.20
N SER A 135 9.57 21.77 18.31
CA SER A 135 9.99 20.58 19.06
C SER A 135 9.25 19.36 18.52
N THR A 136 9.95 18.26 18.38
CA THR A 136 9.37 16.96 17.97
C THR A 136 9.65 15.93 19.04
N ARG A 137 8.60 15.39 19.62
CA ARG A 137 8.67 14.24 20.50
C ARG A 137 8.22 12.97 19.77
N ARG A 138 9.01 11.91 19.90
CA ARG A 138 8.72 10.59 19.33
C ARG A 138 9.04 9.49 20.34
N VAL A 139 8.19 8.49 20.40
CA VAL A 139 8.51 7.22 21.04
C VAL A 139 8.91 6.23 19.97
N LEU A 140 10.12 5.69 20.07
CA LEU A 140 10.70 4.77 19.10
C LEU A 140 10.84 3.40 19.76
N ARG A 141 10.23 2.38 19.20
CA ARG A 141 10.36 1.00 19.66
C ARG A 141 11.10 0.21 18.59
N VAL A 142 12.31 -0.22 18.93
CA VAL A 142 13.09 -1.10 18.05
C VAL A 142 12.67 -2.54 18.33
N LEU A 143 12.05 -3.15 17.34
CA LEU A 143 11.56 -4.52 17.35
C LEU A 143 12.57 -5.43 16.63
N MET A 144 12.77 -6.61 17.14
CA MET A 144 13.61 -7.63 16.52
C MET A 144 12.95 -9.02 16.65
N TRP A 145 13.21 -9.87 15.67
CA TRP A 145 12.74 -11.26 15.67
C TRP A 145 13.69 -12.16 14.86
N PRO A 146 13.78 -13.46 15.18
CA PRO A 146 14.57 -14.40 14.43
C PRO A 146 14.04 -14.51 12.99
N VAL A 147 14.92 -14.37 11.99
CA VAL A 147 14.61 -14.75 10.61
C VAL A 147 14.85 -16.24 10.50
N GLN A 148 13.79 -17.01 10.53
CA GLN A 148 13.89 -18.40 10.11
C GLN A 148 13.89 -18.44 8.58
N PRO A 149 14.65 -19.33 7.93
CA PRO A 149 14.47 -19.57 6.50
C PRO A 149 13.04 -20.08 6.30
N VAL A 150 12.17 -19.15 5.92
CA VAL A 150 10.75 -19.45 5.68
C VAL A 150 10.69 -20.10 4.32
N LEU A 151 10.43 -21.39 4.28
CA LEU A 151 10.08 -22.07 3.04
C LEU A 151 8.86 -21.39 2.43
N ALA A 152 8.69 -21.45 1.11
CA ALA A 152 7.56 -20.82 0.38
C ALA A 152 6.20 -21.11 1.03
N SER A 153 6.00 -22.33 1.54
CA SER A 153 4.79 -22.72 2.27
C SER A 153 4.59 -21.97 3.58
N GLY A 154 5.65 -21.63 4.29
CA GLY A 154 5.59 -20.83 5.52
C GLY A 154 5.22 -19.38 5.25
N ALA A 155 5.76 -18.78 4.19
CA ALA A 155 5.43 -17.43 3.77
C ALA A 155 3.95 -17.30 3.38
N LEU A 156 3.46 -18.25 2.61
CA LEU A 156 2.04 -18.32 2.23
C LEU A 156 1.14 -18.49 3.46
N ALA A 157 1.52 -19.32 4.42
CA ALA A 157 0.78 -19.51 5.66
C ALA A 157 0.71 -18.21 6.49
N VAL A 158 1.82 -17.49 6.60
CA VAL A 158 1.89 -16.21 7.31
C VAL A 158 1.05 -15.13 6.62
N ALA A 159 1.21 -14.95 5.30
CA ALA A 159 0.42 -14.02 4.52
C ALA A 159 -1.08 -14.34 4.61
N GLY A 160 -1.44 -15.63 4.45
CA GLY A 160 -2.82 -16.08 4.54
C GLY A 160 -3.43 -15.88 5.92
N ARG A 161 -2.68 -16.08 7.00
CA ARG A 161 -3.16 -15.80 8.35
C ARG A 161 -3.41 -14.32 8.57
N TRP A 162 -2.50 -13.46 8.11
CA TRP A 162 -2.64 -12.03 8.22
C TRP A 162 -3.85 -11.52 7.43
N GLU A 163 -4.00 -11.95 6.16
CA GLU A 163 -5.13 -11.52 5.33
C GLU A 163 -6.47 -12.01 5.86
N ARG A 164 -6.56 -13.25 6.38
CA ARG A 164 -7.79 -13.73 7.03
C ARG A 164 -8.22 -12.87 8.22
N LEU A 165 -7.27 -12.30 8.95
CA LEU A 165 -7.57 -11.45 10.10
C LEU A 165 -7.89 -10.01 9.70
N ARG A 166 -7.25 -9.50 8.66
CA ARG A 166 -7.30 -8.07 8.29
C ARG A 166 -8.11 -7.80 7.03
N ARG A 167 -8.20 -8.77 6.13
CA ARG A 167 -8.87 -8.66 4.83
C ARG A 167 -9.58 -9.98 4.48
N PRO A 168 -10.52 -10.43 5.32
CA PRO A 168 -11.33 -11.58 4.96
C PRO A 168 -12.13 -11.28 3.70
N ASN A 169 -12.51 -12.33 2.96
CA ASN A 169 -13.50 -12.18 1.91
C ASN A 169 -14.79 -11.63 2.50
N GLN A 170 -15.18 -10.45 2.08
CA GLN A 170 -16.35 -9.76 2.61
C GLN A 170 -16.99 -8.88 1.56
N LEU A 171 -18.30 -9.01 1.40
CA LEU A 171 -19.14 -8.04 0.71
C LEU A 171 -19.74 -7.06 1.71
N ALA A 172 -19.67 -5.78 1.40
CA ALA A 172 -20.30 -4.73 2.15
C ALA A 172 -21.08 -3.81 1.21
N GLN A 173 -22.24 -3.32 1.64
CA GLN A 173 -23.08 -2.38 0.90
C GLN A 173 -22.89 -0.97 1.43
N TYR A 174 -22.70 -0.02 0.53
CA TYR A 174 -22.62 1.41 0.90
C TYR A 174 -23.98 2.00 1.17
N SER A 175 -24.15 2.61 2.36
CA SER A 175 -25.46 3.15 2.82
C SER A 175 -25.72 4.60 2.44
N GLY A 176 -24.79 5.27 1.76
CA GLY A 176 -24.91 6.70 1.42
C GLY A 176 -24.38 7.67 2.48
N ASN A 177 -24.15 7.22 3.71
CA ASN A 177 -23.70 8.06 4.83
C ASN A 177 -22.27 7.69 5.29
N SER A 178 -21.38 7.44 4.36
CA SER A 178 -20.01 6.96 4.61
C SER A 178 -19.94 5.67 5.45
N GLN A 179 -21.03 4.92 5.51
CA GLN A 179 -21.12 3.67 6.24
C GLN A 179 -21.20 2.46 5.31
N TRP A 180 -20.56 1.40 5.72
CA TRP A 180 -20.56 0.12 5.05
C TRP A 180 -21.31 -0.88 5.92
N LEU A 181 -22.38 -1.44 5.39
CA LEU A 181 -23.27 -2.36 6.07
C LEU A 181 -23.22 -3.75 5.44
N SER A 182 -23.78 -4.73 6.12
CA SER A 182 -24.04 -6.04 5.50
C SER A 182 -24.99 -5.87 4.32
N PRO A 183 -24.78 -6.62 3.20
CA PRO A 183 -25.62 -6.51 2.02
C PRO A 183 -27.10 -6.81 2.32
N ASP A 184 -27.99 -5.93 1.89
CA ASP A 184 -29.42 -6.23 1.81
C ASP A 184 -29.70 -6.99 0.50
N TRP A 185 -29.59 -8.31 0.57
CA TRP A 185 -29.75 -9.20 -0.57
C TRP A 185 -31.13 -9.10 -1.23
N ARG A 186 -32.16 -8.63 -0.51
CA ARG A 186 -33.46 -8.40 -1.09
C ARG A 186 -33.45 -7.17 -1.99
N ALA A 187 -33.01 -6.03 -1.47
CA ALA A 187 -32.93 -4.78 -2.22
C ALA A 187 -31.98 -4.88 -3.41
N LEU A 188 -30.89 -5.64 -3.29
CA LEU A 188 -29.90 -5.85 -4.37
C LEU A 188 -30.49 -6.59 -5.58
N ARG A 189 -31.62 -7.28 -5.45
CA ARG A 189 -32.30 -7.98 -6.55
C ARG A 189 -33.19 -7.07 -7.38
N ASP A 190 -33.45 -5.85 -6.94
CA ASP A 190 -34.45 -4.96 -7.55
C ASP A 190 -33.90 -4.13 -8.73
N GLY A 191 -32.63 -4.35 -9.12
CA GLY A 191 -32.04 -3.64 -10.26
C GLY A 191 -30.53 -3.84 -10.41
N PRO A 192 -29.89 -2.98 -11.19
CA PRO A 192 -28.43 -3.08 -11.40
C PRO A 192 -27.65 -2.85 -10.13
N VAL A 193 -26.51 -3.54 -10.00
CA VAL A 193 -25.59 -3.43 -8.87
C VAL A 193 -24.27 -2.87 -9.37
N LEU A 194 -23.71 -1.88 -8.64
CA LEU A 194 -22.33 -1.43 -8.82
C LEU A 194 -21.42 -2.19 -7.86
N LEU A 195 -20.43 -2.89 -8.39
CA LEU A 195 -19.44 -3.65 -7.63
C LEU A 195 -18.08 -2.97 -7.70
N LEU A 196 -17.49 -2.70 -6.54
CA LEU A 196 -16.16 -2.11 -6.40
C LEU A 196 -15.12 -3.18 -6.03
N LEU A 197 -14.04 -3.28 -6.82
CA LEU A 197 -12.96 -4.26 -6.63
C LEU A 197 -11.62 -3.53 -6.41
N HIS A 198 -11.00 -3.73 -5.26
CA HIS A 198 -9.78 -3.02 -4.87
C HIS A 198 -8.48 -3.67 -5.38
N ASP A 199 -7.41 -2.90 -5.30
CA ASP A 199 -6.05 -3.32 -5.66
C ASP A 199 -5.36 -4.14 -4.56
N THR A 200 -4.16 -4.62 -4.89
CA THR A 200 -3.22 -5.27 -3.96
C THR A 200 -2.96 -4.38 -2.75
N PHE A 201 -2.87 -4.99 -1.57
CA PHE A 201 -2.63 -4.33 -0.28
C PHE A 201 -3.71 -3.34 0.20
N ALA A 202 -4.78 -3.13 -0.53
CA ALA A 202 -5.87 -2.24 -0.15
C ALA A 202 -7.06 -2.97 0.50
N THR A 203 -8.01 -2.22 1.00
CA THR A 203 -9.40 -2.63 1.20
C THR A 203 -10.27 -1.78 0.28
N THR A 204 -11.47 -2.23 -0.03
CA THR A 204 -12.34 -1.46 -0.94
C THR A 204 -12.67 -0.09 -0.35
N GLN A 205 -12.92 -0.01 0.95
CA GLN A 205 -13.21 1.25 1.64
C GLN A 205 -12.06 2.25 1.51
N ALA A 206 -10.81 1.77 1.64
CA ALA A 206 -9.64 2.62 1.53
C ALA A 206 -9.32 3.01 0.07
N ALA A 207 -9.44 2.06 -0.86
CA ALA A 207 -9.09 2.29 -2.26
C ALA A 207 -10.02 3.31 -2.95
N PHE A 208 -11.30 3.33 -2.58
CA PHE A 208 -12.31 4.20 -3.19
C PHE A 208 -12.74 5.37 -2.31
N ALA A 209 -12.08 5.61 -1.16
CA ALA A 209 -12.47 6.63 -0.19
C ALA A 209 -12.63 8.02 -0.81
N ASP A 210 -11.68 8.43 -1.65
CA ASP A 210 -11.67 9.75 -2.27
C ASP A 210 -12.83 9.95 -3.26
N TRP A 211 -13.29 8.89 -3.93
CA TRP A 211 -14.45 8.98 -4.82
C TRP A 211 -15.77 8.92 -4.03
N ILE A 212 -15.88 7.97 -3.13
CA ILE A 212 -17.10 7.75 -2.33
C ILE A 212 -17.39 8.95 -1.42
N GLY A 213 -16.34 9.60 -0.92
CA GLY A 213 -16.43 10.83 -0.11
C GLY A 213 -16.70 12.11 -0.92
N ASP A 214 -16.60 12.05 -2.24
CA ASP A 214 -16.79 13.21 -3.12
C ASP A 214 -18.27 13.34 -3.57
N PRO A 215 -18.78 14.57 -3.69
CA PRO A 215 -20.14 14.81 -4.18
C PRO A 215 -20.46 14.17 -5.54
N SER A 216 -19.47 13.93 -6.40
CA SER A 216 -19.64 13.27 -7.70
C SER A 216 -20.08 11.81 -7.59
N PHE A 217 -19.91 11.16 -6.44
CA PHE A 217 -20.42 9.80 -6.22
C PHE A 217 -21.93 9.74 -5.93
N VAL A 218 -22.50 10.83 -5.45
CA VAL A 218 -23.93 10.87 -5.07
C VAL A 218 -24.85 10.52 -6.24
N PRO A 219 -24.73 11.10 -7.44
CA PRO A 219 -25.53 10.74 -8.59
C PRO A 219 -25.38 9.25 -8.96
N VAL A 220 -24.17 8.72 -8.94
CA VAL A 220 -23.90 7.30 -9.22
C VAL A 220 -24.62 6.42 -8.18
N HIS A 221 -24.47 6.71 -6.89
CA HIS A 221 -25.13 5.97 -5.84
C HIS A 221 -26.67 5.98 -5.97
N GLN A 222 -27.22 7.13 -6.35
CA GLN A 222 -28.67 7.29 -6.59
C GLN A 222 -29.13 6.51 -7.83
N ALA A 223 -28.37 6.54 -8.93
CA ALA A 223 -28.67 5.81 -10.16
C ALA A 223 -28.76 4.30 -9.91
N TYR A 224 -27.92 3.77 -9.02
CA TYR A 224 -28.01 2.37 -8.59
C TYR A 224 -29.02 2.14 -7.44
N GLY A 225 -29.75 3.15 -6.99
CA GLY A 225 -30.72 3.04 -5.89
C GLY A 225 -30.09 2.49 -4.60
N GLY A 226 -28.84 2.85 -4.30
CA GLY A 226 -28.10 2.36 -3.14
C GLY A 226 -27.52 0.95 -3.27
N ARG A 227 -27.62 0.31 -4.46
CA ARG A 227 -27.10 -1.03 -4.71
C ARG A 227 -25.61 -0.99 -5.10
N CYS A 228 -24.79 -0.39 -4.23
CA CYS A 228 -23.34 -0.30 -4.40
C CYS A 228 -22.66 -1.26 -3.42
N LEU A 229 -22.00 -2.28 -3.94
CA LEU A 229 -21.26 -3.30 -3.21
C LEU A 229 -19.76 -3.07 -3.29
N ALA A 230 -19.09 -3.36 -2.21
CA ALA A 230 -17.63 -3.42 -2.09
C ALA A 230 -17.21 -4.85 -1.77
N PHE A 231 -16.25 -5.39 -2.50
CA PHE A 231 -15.66 -6.68 -2.20
C PHE A 231 -14.26 -6.50 -1.64
N THR A 232 -14.09 -6.68 -0.33
CA THR A 232 -12.77 -6.81 0.30
C THR A 232 -12.33 -8.26 0.23
N HIS A 233 -11.09 -8.49 -0.21
CA HIS A 233 -10.57 -9.84 -0.45
C HIS A 233 -9.06 -9.93 -0.19
N PRO A 234 -8.54 -11.13 0.13
CA PRO A 234 -7.12 -11.39 0.19
C PRO A 234 -6.45 -11.13 -1.15
N THR A 235 -5.30 -10.46 -1.12
CA THR A 235 -4.58 -10.04 -2.34
C THR A 235 -3.17 -10.60 -2.43
N LEU A 236 -2.69 -11.26 -1.37
CA LEU A 236 -1.36 -11.86 -1.30
C LEU A 236 -1.43 -13.40 -1.32
N ALA A 237 -2.18 -13.96 -0.38
CA ALA A 237 -2.25 -15.41 -0.18
C ALA A 237 -3.28 -16.10 -1.06
N ALA A 238 -4.22 -15.34 -1.63
CA ALA A 238 -5.23 -15.85 -2.55
C ALA A 238 -4.90 -15.49 -4.01
N GLY A 239 -5.03 -16.44 -4.89
CA GLY A 239 -5.00 -16.24 -6.33
C GLY A 239 -6.24 -15.48 -6.85
N ILE A 240 -6.25 -15.18 -8.15
CA ILE A 240 -7.43 -14.59 -8.79
C ILE A 240 -8.61 -15.57 -8.75
N ASP A 241 -8.36 -16.85 -8.99
CA ASP A 241 -9.39 -17.90 -9.04
C ASP A 241 -10.05 -18.14 -7.70
N ASP A 242 -9.30 -18.05 -6.60
CA ASP A 242 -9.87 -18.16 -5.24
C ASP A 242 -10.88 -17.04 -4.99
N ASN A 243 -10.51 -15.80 -5.34
CA ASN A 243 -11.36 -14.62 -5.19
C ASN A 243 -12.56 -14.67 -6.16
N LEU A 244 -12.33 -15.12 -7.40
CA LEU A 244 -13.36 -15.33 -8.43
C LEU A 244 -14.44 -16.30 -7.92
N ASN A 245 -14.04 -17.50 -7.51
CA ASN A 245 -14.96 -18.56 -7.07
C ASN A 245 -15.77 -18.12 -5.86
N TRP A 246 -15.12 -17.44 -4.90
CA TRP A 246 -15.82 -16.92 -3.74
C TRP A 246 -16.88 -15.88 -4.16
N LEU A 247 -16.51 -14.93 -5.00
CA LEU A 247 -17.37 -13.82 -5.41
C LEU A 247 -18.55 -14.31 -6.26
N VAL A 248 -18.30 -15.18 -7.24
CA VAL A 248 -19.35 -15.78 -8.07
C VAL A 248 -20.36 -16.54 -7.21
N THR A 249 -19.88 -17.34 -6.24
CA THR A 249 -20.78 -18.09 -5.35
C THR A 249 -21.73 -17.19 -4.59
N HIS A 250 -21.26 -16.01 -4.14
CA HIS A 250 -22.08 -15.09 -3.35
C HIS A 250 -22.98 -14.20 -4.22
N LEU A 251 -22.55 -13.86 -5.43
CA LEU A 251 -23.31 -12.99 -6.34
C LEU A 251 -24.24 -13.75 -7.29
N ALA A 252 -24.15 -15.07 -7.40
CA ALA A 252 -24.98 -15.90 -8.29
C ALA A 252 -26.50 -15.74 -8.05
N GLN A 253 -26.89 -15.27 -6.87
CA GLN A 253 -28.29 -15.01 -6.54
C GLN A 253 -28.83 -13.68 -7.11
N LEU A 254 -27.99 -12.81 -7.66
CA LEU A 254 -28.39 -11.52 -8.22
C LEU A 254 -28.86 -11.70 -9.67
N PRO A 255 -30.12 -11.42 -9.99
CA PRO A 255 -30.67 -11.60 -11.33
C PRO A 255 -30.38 -10.43 -12.27
N GLY A 256 -30.07 -9.26 -11.71
CA GLY A 256 -29.88 -8.01 -12.44
C GLY A 256 -28.44 -7.85 -12.96
N PRO A 257 -28.22 -6.87 -13.83
CA PRO A 257 -26.89 -6.60 -14.37
C PRO A 257 -25.95 -6.07 -13.28
N ILE A 258 -24.68 -6.48 -13.37
CA ILE A 258 -23.61 -6.03 -12.50
C ILE A 258 -22.66 -5.16 -13.31
N ASP A 259 -22.44 -3.95 -12.83
CA ASP A 259 -21.42 -3.04 -13.32
C ASP A 259 -20.24 -3.04 -12.37
N ILE A 260 -19.01 -2.97 -12.89
CA ILE A 260 -17.78 -3.09 -12.10
C ILE A 260 -16.91 -1.84 -12.28
N VAL A 261 -16.43 -1.27 -11.16
CA VAL A 261 -15.27 -0.39 -11.14
C VAL A 261 -14.17 -1.10 -10.37
N ALA A 262 -13.07 -1.37 -11.04
CA ALA A 262 -11.97 -2.16 -10.53
C ALA A 262 -10.64 -1.40 -10.59
N HIS A 263 -9.87 -1.42 -9.51
CA HIS A 263 -8.57 -0.79 -9.40
C HIS A 263 -7.45 -1.82 -9.35
N GLY A 264 -6.37 -1.59 -10.08
CA GLY A 264 -5.16 -2.39 -10.04
C GLY A 264 -5.42 -3.89 -10.26
N ARG A 265 -5.01 -4.74 -9.31
CA ARG A 265 -5.27 -6.19 -9.32
C ARG A 265 -6.77 -6.54 -9.36
N GLY A 266 -7.62 -5.71 -8.78
CA GLY A 266 -9.07 -5.88 -8.88
C GLY A 266 -9.56 -5.93 -10.33
N GLY A 267 -8.86 -5.25 -11.25
CA GLY A 267 -9.16 -5.32 -12.67
C GLY A 267 -8.86 -6.69 -13.31
N LEU A 268 -7.84 -7.40 -12.84
CA LEU A 268 -7.59 -8.78 -13.27
C LEU A 268 -8.72 -9.71 -12.81
N LEU A 269 -9.23 -9.51 -11.59
CA LEU A 269 -10.41 -10.22 -11.10
C LEU A 269 -11.65 -9.89 -11.92
N ALA A 270 -11.87 -8.63 -12.30
CA ALA A 270 -12.99 -8.21 -13.13
C ALA A 270 -12.94 -8.88 -14.53
N ARG A 271 -11.76 -8.97 -15.14
CA ARG A 271 -11.56 -9.69 -16.41
C ARG A 271 -11.86 -11.18 -16.26
N SER A 272 -11.39 -11.81 -15.19
CA SER A 272 -11.69 -13.22 -14.91
C SER A 272 -13.19 -13.45 -14.70
N LEU A 273 -13.89 -12.53 -14.03
CA LEU A 273 -15.35 -12.57 -13.88
C LEU A 273 -16.06 -12.49 -15.25
N ALA A 274 -15.58 -11.63 -16.15
CA ALA A 274 -16.15 -11.51 -17.48
C ALA A 274 -15.90 -12.76 -18.34
N ALA A 275 -14.71 -13.33 -18.25
CA ALA A 275 -14.36 -14.57 -18.95
C ALA A 275 -15.12 -15.80 -18.41
N ASP A 276 -15.38 -15.83 -17.11
CA ASP A 276 -16.16 -16.89 -16.45
C ASP A 276 -17.61 -16.94 -16.91
N GLY A 277 -18.23 -15.80 -17.17
CA GLY A 277 -19.56 -15.66 -17.77
C GLY A 277 -20.75 -16.08 -16.89
N ARG A 278 -20.52 -16.50 -15.63
CA ARG A 278 -21.62 -16.89 -14.73
C ARG A 278 -22.40 -15.71 -14.15
N LEU A 279 -21.82 -14.51 -14.16
CA LEU A 279 -22.48 -13.30 -13.68
C LEU A 279 -22.94 -12.41 -14.85
N PRO A 280 -24.09 -11.74 -14.73
CA PRO A 280 -24.63 -10.87 -15.78
C PRO A 280 -23.90 -9.51 -15.79
N LEU A 281 -22.63 -9.49 -16.20
CA LEU A 281 -21.84 -8.27 -16.26
C LEU A 281 -22.31 -7.40 -17.44
N ARG A 282 -22.42 -6.08 -17.20
CA ARG A 282 -22.84 -5.10 -18.22
C ARG A 282 -21.71 -4.12 -18.55
N ARG A 283 -21.19 -3.41 -17.54
CA ARG A 283 -20.13 -2.41 -17.69
C ARG A 283 -18.93 -2.79 -16.81
N VAL A 284 -17.73 -2.68 -17.35
CA VAL A 284 -16.50 -2.98 -16.64
C VAL A 284 -15.50 -1.85 -16.85
N CYS A 285 -15.18 -1.13 -15.78
CA CYS A 285 -14.15 -0.09 -15.80
C CYS A 285 -12.88 -0.57 -15.09
N LEU A 286 -11.76 -0.52 -15.78
CA LEU A 286 -10.44 -0.93 -15.32
C LEU A 286 -9.58 0.32 -15.07
N VAL A 287 -9.26 0.60 -13.81
CA VAL A 287 -8.47 1.76 -13.40
C VAL A 287 -7.06 1.32 -12.99
N GLY A 288 -6.03 1.75 -13.72
CA GLY A 288 -4.65 1.36 -13.43
C GLY A 288 -4.41 -0.14 -13.42
N THR A 289 -5.14 -0.91 -14.22
CA THR A 289 -5.08 -2.38 -14.19
C THR A 289 -3.87 -2.90 -14.96
N PRO A 290 -3.05 -3.78 -14.36
CA PRO A 290 -1.88 -4.35 -15.01
C PRO A 290 -2.25 -5.50 -15.97
N ASN A 291 -3.00 -5.20 -17.06
CA ASN A 291 -3.47 -6.22 -17.99
C ASN A 291 -2.32 -6.99 -18.69
N LYS A 292 -1.14 -6.37 -18.82
CA LYS A 292 0.11 -7.03 -19.25
C LYS A 292 1.05 -7.36 -18.09
N GLY A 293 0.56 -7.24 -16.85
CA GLY A 293 1.36 -7.36 -15.66
C GLY A 293 2.21 -6.14 -15.38
N THR A 294 2.99 -6.19 -14.31
CA THR A 294 3.94 -5.17 -13.93
C THR A 294 5.31 -5.78 -13.62
N ALA A 295 6.38 -5.12 -14.05
CA ALA A 295 7.73 -5.54 -13.73
C ALA A 295 8.01 -5.49 -12.23
N LEU A 296 7.26 -4.70 -11.47
CA LEU A 296 7.38 -4.61 -10.01
C LEU A 296 7.03 -5.92 -9.30
N ALA A 297 6.24 -6.78 -9.91
CA ALA A 297 5.93 -8.11 -9.37
C ALA A 297 7.06 -9.13 -9.53
N GLN A 298 8.12 -8.80 -10.28
CA GLN A 298 9.32 -9.64 -10.39
C GLN A 298 10.20 -9.45 -9.15
N HIS A 299 10.86 -10.54 -8.71
CA HIS A 299 11.62 -10.59 -7.48
C HIS A 299 12.59 -9.41 -7.26
N SER A 300 13.51 -9.18 -8.19
CA SER A 300 14.52 -8.10 -8.07
C SER A 300 13.91 -6.70 -8.06
N SER A 301 12.81 -6.51 -8.76
CA SER A 301 12.10 -5.25 -8.87
C SER A 301 11.25 -4.98 -7.65
N LEU A 302 10.60 -6.02 -7.12
CA LEU A 302 9.79 -5.94 -5.90
C LEU A 302 10.64 -5.47 -4.70
N ILE A 303 11.86 -5.99 -4.56
CA ILE A 303 12.80 -5.56 -3.52
C ILE A 303 13.09 -4.06 -3.63
N ARG A 304 13.48 -3.60 -4.81
CA ARG A 304 13.81 -2.19 -5.06
C ARG A 304 12.59 -1.28 -4.89
N PHE A 305 11.43 -1.74 -5.33
CA PHE A 305 10.16 -1.06 -5.12
C PHE A 305 9.84 -0.89 -3.64
N LEU A 306 9.94 -1.95 -2.85
CA LEU A 306 9.71 -1.91 -1.40
C LEU A 306 10.71 -0.99 -0.69
N ASP A 307 11.97 -0.97 -1.11
CA ASP A 307 13.01 -0.10 -0.55
C ASP A 307 12.81 1.38 -0.92
N GLY A 308 12.36 1.67 -2.13
CA GLY A 308 12.12 3.03 -2.62
C GLY A 308 10.80 3.64 -2.13
N HIS A 309 9.73 2.84 -2.06
CA HIS A 309 8.37 3.32 -1.82
C HIS A 309 8.04 3.63 -0.37
N VAL A 310 8.59 2.88 0.57
CA VAL A 310 8.38 3.15 2.00
C VAL A 310 8.74 4.59 2.36
N GLY A 311 9.76 5.16 1.68
CA GLY A 311 10.15 6.56 1.86
C GLY A 311 9.26 7.59 1.13
N MET A 312 8.62 7.21 0.04
CA MET A 312 7.83 8.13 -0.81
C MET A 312 6.36 8.19 -0.40
N LEU A 313 5.76 7.06 -0.09
CA LEU A 313 4.38 6.99 0.39
C LEU A 313 4.20 7.67 1.75
N ALA A 314 5.21 7.60 2.62
CA ALA A 314 5.23 8.35 3.87
C ALA A 314 5.17 9.88 3.69
N ARG A 315 5.36 10.40 2.49
CA ARG A 315 5.32 11.83 2.18
C ARG A 315 4.01 12.31 1.54
N VAL A 316 3.18 11.39 1.06
CA VAL A 316 2.07 11.76 0.15
C VAL A 316 0.72 11.90 0.84
N SER A 317 0.42 11.18 1.90
CA SER A 317 -0.81 11.43 2.68
C SER A 317 -0.85 10.68 4.02
N ALA A 318 -1.34 11.36 5.05
CA ALA A 318 -1.55 10.80 6.39
C ALA A 318 -3.00 10.28 6.54
N ASN A 319 -3.40 9.28 5.75
CA ASN A 319 -4.73 8.69 5.89
C ASN A 319 -4.67 7.18 6.22
N VAL A 320 -5.82 6.63 6.61
CA VAL A 320 -5.97 5.22 7.03
C VAL A 320 -5.54 4.22 5.93
N ALA A 321 -5.72 4.58 4.67
CA ALA A 321 -5.30 3.77 3.53
C ALA A 321 -3.78 3.56 3.48
N GLN A 322 -3.03 4.61 3.82
CA GLN A 322 -1.57 4.56 3.88
C GLN A 322 -1.06 3.65 5.00
N ALA A 323 -1.62 3.73 6.21
CA ALA A 323 -1.23 2.85 7.32
C ALA A 323 -1.47 1.37 6.97
N THR A 324 -2.51 1.08 6.18
CA THR A 324 -2.82 -0.28 5.71
C THR A 324 -1.81 -0.74 4.65
N LEU A 325 -1.39 0.13 3.75
CA LEU A 325 -0.39 -0.15 2.73
C LEU A 325 1.00 -0.35 3.36
N GLU A 326 1.40 0.53 4.28
CA GLU A 326 2.67 0.40 5.02
C GLU A 326 2.75 -0.94 5.76
N GLY A 327 1.68 -1.33 6.45
CA GLY A 327 1.61 -2.63 7.13
C GLY A 327 1.78 -3.80 6.17
N ALA A 328 1.20 -3.73 4.98
CA ALA A 328 1.30 -4.78 3.98
C ALA A 328 2.68 -4.83 3.29
N LEU A 329 3.29 -3.67 3.04
CA LEU A 329 4.66 -3.58 2.52
C LEU A 329 5.68 -4.10 3.55
N CYS A 330 5.47 -3.79 4.83
CA CYS A 330 6.24 -4.37 5.93
C CYS A 330 6.13 -5.89 5.95
N MET A 331 4.91 -6.42 5.75
CA MET A 331 4.68 -7.87 5.68
C MET A 331 5.45 -8.52 4.53
N LEU A 332 5.42 -7.95 3.33
CA LEU A 332 6.16 -8.52 2.19
C LEU A 332 7.66 -8.55 2.42
N ARG A 333 8.22 -7.48 2.96
CA ARG A 333 9.64 -7.43 3.31
C ARG A 333 9.98 -8.44 4.41
N PHE A 334 9.02 -8.71 5.28
CA PHE A 334 9.14 -9.65 6.38
C PHE A 334 9.13 -11.11 5.93
N VAL A 335 8.26 -11.44 4.97
CA VAL A 335 8.05 -12.81 4.46
C VAL A 335 9.24 -13.27 3.58
N ALA A 336 10.46 -12.87 3.90
CA ALA A 336 11.66 -13.18 3.13
C ALA A 336 11.47 -12.91 1.63
N LEU A 337 12.09 -11.88 1.16
CA LEU A 337 11.96 -11.33 -0.20
C LEU A 337 12.05 -12.39 -1.31
N GLU A 338 12.78 -13.48 -1.08
CA GLU A 338 12.91 -14.61 -2.00
C GLU A 338 11.60 -15.36 -2.28
N VAL A 339 10.62 -15.25 -1.40
CA VAL A 339 9.35 -15.98 -1.50
C VAL A 339 8.17 -15.07 -1.83
N ALA A 340 8.31 -13.76 -1.66
CA ALA A 340 7.22 -12.83 -1.90
C ALA A 340 6.70 -12.87 -3.34
N SER A 341 7.58 -13.07 -4.33
CA SER A 341 7.21 -13.21 -5.74
C SER A 341 6.46 -14.51 -6.06
N ALA A 342 6.51 -15.50 -5.18
CA ALA A 342 5.78 -16.76 -5.30
C ALA A 342 4.43 -16.75 -4.57
N LEU A 343 4.07 -15.64 -3.91
CA LEU A 343 2.71 -15.50 -3.37
C LEU A 343 1.70 -15.42 -4.52
N PRO A 344 0.60 -16.19 -4.48
CA PRO A 344 -0.36 -16.28 -5.60
C PRO A 344 -0.88 -14.93 -6.07
N GLY A 345 -1.09 -13.99 -5.13
CA GLY A 345 -1.55 -12.64 -5.44
C GLY A 345 -0.50 -11.78 -6.15
N ILE A 346 0.77 -11.94 -5.85
CA ILE A 346 1.90 -11.25 -6.51
C ILE A 346 2.23 -11.92 -7.83
N GLU A 347 2.20 -13.26 -7.87
CA GLU A 347 2.39 -14.02 -9.10
C GLU A 347 1.40 -13.60 -10.18
N ALA A 348 0.13 -13.38 -9.84
CA ALA A 348 -0.90 -12.91 -10.75
C ALA A 348 -0.55 -11.57 -11.45
N LEU A 349 0.29 -10.75 -10.82
CA LEU A 349 0.73 -9.45 -11.36
C LEU A 349 1.96 -9.56 -12.28
N GLN A 350 2.63 -10.71 -12.33
CA GLN A 350 3.83 -10.87 -13.15
C GLN A 350 3.49 -10.83 -14.65
N PRO A 351 4.37 -10.27 -15.50
CA PRO A 351 4.13 -10.13 -16.94
C PRO A 351 3.81 -11.43 -17.68
N GLN A 352 4.19 -12.57 -17.14
CA GLN A 352 4.01 -13.88 -17.77
C GLN A 352 3.10 -14.81 -16.96
N SER A 353 2.30 -14.28 -16.05
CA SER A 353 1.40 -15.08 -15.20
C SER A 353 0.42 -15.93 -16.03
N ALA A 354 0.26 -17.18 -15.64
CA ALA A 354 -0.70 -18.10 -16.24
C ALA A 354 -2.13 -17.57 -16.10
N THR A 355 -2.49 -17.10 -14.91
CA THR A 355 -3.82 -16.52 -14.60
C THR A 355 -4.15 -15.35 -15.54
N ARG A 356 -3.18 -14.51 -15.87
CA ARG A 356 -3.38 -13.41 -16.82
C ARG A 356 -3.59 -13.91 -18.24
N ARG A 357 -2.90 -14.97 -18.67
CA ARG A 357 -3.09 -15.60 -19.97
C ARG A 357 -4.45 -16.27 -20.10
N GLU A 358 -4.91 -16.90 -19.03
CA GLU A 358 -6.25 -17.50 -18.96
C GLU A 358 -7.35 -16.44 -18.94
N SER A 359 -7.12 -15.32 -18.22
CA SER A 359 -8.01 -14.15 -18.22
C SER A 359 -8.06 -13.43 -19.58
N GLY A 360 -7.08 -13.65 -20.44
CA GLY A 360 -7.05 -13.20 -21.83
C GLY A 360 -7.82 -14.09 -22.79
N ALA A 361 -8.49 -15.17 -22.35
CA ALA A 361 -9.47 -15.87 -23.15
C ALA A 361 -10.57 -14.89 -23.56
N LEU A 362 -10.93 -14.91 -24.85
CA LEU A 362 -11.91 -14.02 -25.48
C LEU A 362 -13.10 -13.78 -24.56
N VAL A 363 -13.27 -12.54 -24.15
CA VAL A 363 -14.47 -12.11 -23.45
C VAL A 363 -15.62 -12.18 -24.44
N THR A 364 -16.43 -13.23 -24.33
CA THR A 364 -17.51 -13.54 -25.27
C THR A 364 -18.81 -12.79 -25.00
N GLY A 365 -18.82 -11.90 -23.99
CA GLY A 365 -20.02 -11.16 -23.57
C GLY A 365 -20.14 -9.78 -24.22
N ALA A 366 -21.37 -9.25 -24.20
CA ALA A 366 -21.69 -7.91 -24.71
C ALA A 366 -21.41 -6.80 -23.67
N GLN A 367 -20.30 -6.91 -22.91
CA GLN A 367 -19.94 -5.91 -21.91
C GLN A 367 -19.37 -4.65 -22.56
N GLU A 368 -19.69 -3.50 -21.98
CA GLU A 368 -19.02 -2.24 -22.27
C GLU A 368 -17.74 -2.12 -21.41
N TRP A 369 -16.61 -1.88 -22.06
CA TRP A 369 -15.31 -1.79 -21.41
C TRP A 369 -14.79 -0.37 -21.36
N PHE A 370 -14.36 0.05 -20.18
CA PHE A 370 -13.75 1.35 -19.93
C PHE A 370 -12.39 1.19 -19.29
N THR A 371 -11.43 2.04 -19.65
CA THR A 371 -10.08 1.96 -19.11
C THR A 371 -9.56 3.32 -18.68
N VAL A 372 -8.84 3.36 -17.55
CA VAL A 372 -8.16 4.56 -17.05
C VAL A 372 -6.70 4.23 -16.83
N SER A 373 -5.80 5.07 -17.34
CA SER A 373 -4.36 4.99 -17.09
C SER A 373 -3.77 6.36 -16.75
N ALA A 374 -2.60 6.36 -16.13
CA ALA A 374 -1.83 7.57 -15.89
C ALA A 374 -0.38 7.42 -16.36
N ASP A 375 0.21 8.56 -16.71
CA ASP A 375 1.62 8.74 -16.97
C ASP A 375 2.13 9.77 -15.97
N PHE A 376 2.75 9.28 -14.90
CA PHE A 376 3.22 10.14 -13.82
C PHE A 376 4.53 10.82 -14.21
N ASN A 377 4.51 12.15 -14.24
CA ASN A 377 5.67 12.99 -14.55
C ASN A 377 5.99 13.92 -13.40
N ARG A 378 7.16 13.79 -12.81
CA ARG A 378 7.61 14.71 -11.75
C ARG A 378 7.85 16.10 -12.28
N THR A 379 7.39 17.12 -11.53
CA THR A 379 7.59 18.52 -11.87
C THR A 379 8.95 19.09 -11.43
N ASP A 380 9.68 18.38 -10.57
CA ASP A 380 10.95 18.82 -9.98
C ASP A 380 12.17 18.48 -10.85
N GLY A 381 11.99 17.87 -12.02
CA GLY A 381 13.05 17.49 -12.95
C GLY A 381 13.99 16.38 -12.44
N HIS A 382 13.70 15.80 -11.30
CA HIS A 382 14.43 14.63 -10.82
C HIS A 382 13.86 13.35 -11.45
N PRO A 383 14.74 12.41 -11.85
CA PRO A 383 14.28 11.11 -12.31
C PRO A 383 13.43 10.44 -11.23
N ASN A 384 12.45 9.66 -11.64
CA ASN A 384 11.55 8.92 -10.72
C ASN A 384 12.32 7.85 -9.90
N GLY A 385 13.64 7.83 -9.98
CA GLY A 385 14.53 6.94 -9.26
C GLY A 385 14.41 5.50 -9.74
N ALA A 386 14.23 4.57 -8.81
CA ALA A 386 14.12 3.15 -9.14
C ALA A 386 12.97 2.80 -10.10
N TYR A 387 12.04 3.73 -10.37
CA TYR A 387 10.94 3.53 -11.33
C TYR A 387 11.36 3.68 -12.77
N ASP A 388 12.24 4.62 -13.07
CA ASP A 388 12.74 4.82 -14.43
C ASP A 388 13.56 3.62 -14.90
N ASP A 389 14.16 2.88 -13.95
CA ASP A 389 14.88 1.63 -14.23
C ASP A 389 13.94 0.46 -14.59
N PHE A 390 12.66 0.52 -14.20
CA PHE A 390 11.67 -0.55 -14.45
C PHE A 390 10.76 -0.28 -15.62
N ALA A 391 10.51 0.99 -15.90
CA ALA A 391 9.59 1.42 -16.91
C ALA A 391 10.27 2.50 -17.75
N SER A 392 10.97 2.08 -18.78
CA SER A 392 11.41 2.96 -19.88
C SER A 392 10.23 3.58 -20.65
N ALA A 393 8.99 3.34 -20.21
CA ALA A 393 7.73 3.75 -20.82
C ALA A 393 6.84 4.49 -19.80
N SER A 394 5.89 5.26 -20.31
CA SER A 394 4.80 5.88 -19.52
C SER A 394 4.22 4.93 -18.49
N ASN A 395 4.12 5.36 -17.23
CA ASN A 395 3.58 4.54 -16.13
C ASN A 395 3.02 5.41 -14.99
N ASP A 396 2.19 4.80 -14.15
CA ASP A 396 1.60 5.44 -12.97
C ASP A 396 2.41 5.20 -11.67
N LEU A 397 3.69 4.87 -11.77
CA LEU A 397 4.62 4.42 -10.74
C LEU A 397 4.48 2.93 -10.34
N VAL A 398 3.48 2.23 -10.83
CA VAL A 398 3.23 0.80 -10.53
C VAL A 398 2.98 0.01 -11.81
N VAL A 399 2.15 0.54 -12.70
CA VAL A 399 1.67 -0.14 -13.91
C VAL A 399 2.05 0.65 -15.16
N PRO A 400 2.63 0.01 -16.19
CA PRO A 400 2.84 0.64 -17.48
C PRO A 400 1.52 1.08 -18.11
N SER A 401 1.40 2.36 -18.51
CA SER A 401 0.16 2.95 -19.02
C SER A 401 -0.40 2.21 -20.24
N ALA A 402 0.47 1.78 -21.15
CA ALA A 402 0.07 1.03 -22.35
C ALA A 402 -0.60 -0.31 -21.99
N GLY A 403 -0.10 -0.97 -20.92
CA GLY A 403 -0.67 -2.23 -20.45
C GLY A 403 -2.08 -2.10 -19.86
N CYS A 404 -2.45 -0.90 -19.37
CA CYS A 404 -3.79 -0.67 -18.82
C CYS A 404 -4.90 -0.80 -19.85
N HIS A 405 -4.59 -0.52 -21.13
CA HIS A 405 -5.56 -0.54 -22.23
C HIS A 405 -5.56 -1.85 -23.02
N ASP A 406 -4.72 -2.80 -22.64
CA ASP A 406 -4.65 -4.11 -23.33
C ASP A 406 -5.66 -5.07 -22.73
N VAL A 407 -6.89 -4.93 -23.18
CA VAL A 407 -8.02 -5.80 -22.84
C VAL A 407 -8.40 -6.55 -24.11
N ASP A 408 -8.59 -7.87 -24.03
CA ASP A 408 -9.01 -8.69 -25.17
C ASP A 408 -10.50 -8.48 -25.50
N ALA A 409 -10.90 -7.21 -25.59
CA ALA A 409 -12.26 -6.76 -25.88
C ALA A 409 -12.22 -5.35 -26.48
N ASP A 410 -13.28 -4.96 -27.17
CA ASP A 410 -13.45 -3.61 -27.69
C ASP A 410 -13.65 -2.62 -26.53
N ILE A 411 -12.77 -1.63 -26.42
CA ILE A 411 -12.86 -0.59 -25.40
C ILE A 411 -13.87 0.47 -25.87
N SER A 412 -14.93 0.65 -25.10
CA SER A 412 -16.00 1.62 -25.40
C SER A 412 -15.53 3.06 -25.24
N ASP A 413 -14.73 3.33 -24.18
CA ASP A 413 -14.07 4.62 -23.97
C ASP A 413 -12.86 4.47 -23.02
N SER A 414 -11.92 5.43 -23.08
CA SER A 414 -10.72 5.41 -22.26
C SER A 414 -10.32 6.80 -21.79
N LEU A 415 -9.64 6.87 -20.62
CA LEU A 415 -9.06 8.08 -20.08
C LEU A 415 -7.57 7.84 -19.82
N LYS A 416 -6.73 8.65 -20.46
CA LYS A 416 -5.30 8.69 -20.18
C LYS A 416 -4.94 10.03 -19.55
N LEU A 417 -4.36 10.00 -18.36
CA LEU A 417 -3.89 11.17 -17.62
C LEU A 417 -2.38 11.31 -17.75
N VAL A 418 -1.88 12.53 -17.76
CA VAL A 418 -0.45 12.83 -17.79
C VAL A 418 -0.17 13.95 -16.80
N GLY A 419 0.81 13.79 -15.93
CA GLY A 419 1.21 14.82 -14.98
C GLY A 419 1.72 14.29 -13.65
N SER A 420 2.05 15.19 -12.74
CA SER A 420 2.60 14.88 -11.42
C SER A 420 1.54 14.65 -10.34
N GLU A 421 0.27 14.84 -10.64
CA GLU A 421 -0.82 14.77 -9.65
C GLU A 421 -1.51 13.41 -9.63
N VAL A 422 -1.27 12.56 -10.65
CA VAL A 422 -1.95 11.27 -10.75
C VAL A 422 -0.94 10.14 -10.81
N HIS A 423 -0.93 9.36 -9.77
CA HIS A 423 -0.20 8.11 -9.65
C HIS A 423 -1.14 6.97 -9.25
N HIS A 424 -0.64 5.74 -9.19
CA HIS A 424 -1.45 4.53 -8.99
C HIS A 424 -2.46 4.61 -7.83
N HIS A 425 -2.10 5.23 -6.73
CA HIS A 425 -2.97 5.32 -5.55
C HIS A 425 -3.82 6.61 -5.48
N SER A 426 -3.73 7.51 -6.47
CA SER A 426 -4.45 8.79 -6.47
C SER A 426 -5.49 8.93 -7.57
N TYR A 427 -5.79 7.88 -8.32
CA TYR A 427 -6.78 7.93 -9.39
C TYR A 427 -8.13 8.51 -8.92
N PHE A 428 -8.65 8.02 -7.82
CA PHE A 428 -9.97 8.43 -7.31
C PHE A 428 -9.98 9.81 -6.63
N ALA A 429 -8.82 10.36 -6.30
CA ALA A 429 -8.66 11.76 -5.89
C ALA A 429 -8.69 12.72 -7.07
N ASN A 430 -8.42 12.24 -8.30
CA ASN A 430 -8.39 13.07 -9.49
C ASN A 430 -9.81 13.39 -9.99
N GLN A 431 -10.09 14.68 -10.20
CA GLN A 431 -11.39 15.16 -10.62
C GLN A 431 -11.82 14.60 -12.00
N GLN A 432 -10.91 14.53 -12.97
CA GLN A 432 -11.23 14.01 -14.31
C GLN A 432 -11.64 12.53 -14.27
N VAL A 433 -11.00 11.75 -13.39
CA VAL A 433 -11.37 10.34 -13.19
C VAL A 433 -12.78 10.26 -12.61
N ARG A 434 -13.06 11.01 -11.54
CA ARG A 434 -14.39 10.99 -10.90
C ARG A 434 -15.51 11.43 -11.84
N GLU A 435 -15.30 12.51 -12.60
CA GLU A 435 -16.26 12.99 -13.60
C GLU A 435 -16.47 11.99 -14.73
N ARG A 436 -15.41 11.30 -15.16
CA ARG A 436 -15.51 10.29 -16.20
C ARG A 436 -16.25 9.04 -15.70
N LEU A 437 -15.97 8.58 -14.49
CA LEU A 437 -16.69 7.48 -13.84
C LEU A 437 -18.17 7.82 -13.67
N ALA A 438 -18.51 9.02 -13.18
CA ALA A 438 -19.90 9.45 -13.07
C ALA A 438 -20.62 9.35 -14.42
N ARG A 439 -20.01 9.86 -15.50
CA ARG A 439 -20.58 9.78 -16.86
C ARG A 439 -20.76 8.36 -17.37
N TRP A 440 -19.80 7.48 -17.12
CA TRP A 440 -19.85 6.08 -17.58
C TRP A 440 -20.88 5.25 -16.81
N PHE A 441 -21.16 5.61 -15.55
CA PHE A 441 -22.01 4.84 -14.65
C PHE A 441 -23.35 5.52 -14.30
N GLU A 442 -23.64 6.68 -14.89
CA GLU A 442 -25.00 7.23 -14.89
C GLU A 442 -25.94 6.29 -15.67
N LEU A 443 -27.11 6.00 -15.10
CA LEU A 443 -28.13 5.12 -15.67
C LEU A 443 -29.18 5.90 -16.44
#